data_8e00c1f171353287c441f89a57e697ba
#
_entry.id   8e00c1f171353287c441f89a57e697ba
#
_cell.length_a   1.000
_cell.length_b   1.000
_cell.length_c   1.000
_cell.angle_alpha   90.00
_cell.angle_beta   90.00
_cell.angle_gamma   90.00
#
_symmetry.space_group_name_H-M   'P 1'
#
loop_
_entity.id
_entity.type
_entity.pdbx_description
1 polymer ?
#
loop_
_entity_poly.entity_id
_entity_poly.type
_entity_poly.pdbx_seq_one_letter_code
_entity_poly.pdbx_strand_id
1 'polypeptide(L)'
;MNWLGNIDKRLLVKVSAIIVMISIIAVLGGMEALTLPVKEIVINDNGSIIIVKTREQTVEDALNANNITIRPEDYIYPALDQKLSEGITNEIIIKRAVPVCIYVDGQQRDVLTHETTVRGVLEENNITLNDSDRLEGAGIDDPIFPGMNLRIVRVVETLITESETISYNVERRPNNRLDQGVERTVREGKEGIREYLYRVVYEDGVLVTKELVQESVVSAPINKIIEYG
;
A
#
# COMPACT_ATOMS: atom_id res chain seq x y z
N MET A 1 1.74 12.59 -26.01
CA MET A 1 1.39 12.30 -24.61
C MET A 1 1.69 13.55 -23.81
N ASN A 2 0.65 14.24 -23.31
CA ASN A 2 0.76 15.57 -22.70
C ASN A 2 1.17 15.41 -21.23
N TRP A 3 2.45 15.58 -20.93
CA TRP A 3 3.01 15.54 -19.58
C TRP A 3 2.97 16.89 -18.85
N LEU A 4 2.42 17.95 -19.47
CA LEU A 4 2.38 19.32 -18.95
C LEU A 4 1.07 19.67 -18.19
N GLY A 5 0.28 18.68 -17.79
CA GLY A 5 -1.13 18.90 -17.37
C GLY A 5 -1.39 19.39 -15.95
N ASN A 6 -0.42 19.46 -15.03
CA ASN A 6 -0.77 19.81 -13.64
C ASN A 6 0.30 20.61 -12.87
N ILE A 7 0.89 21.62 -13.52
CA ILE A 7 1.69 22.58 -12.77
C ILE A 7 0.73 23.61 -12.15
N ASP A 8 0.73 23.71 -10.82
CA ASP A 8 -0.10 24.66 -10.09
C ASP A 8 0.17 26.09 -10.61
N LYS A 9 -0.88 26.72 -11.17
CA LYS A 9 -0.82 28.09 -11.71
C LYS A 9 -0.28 29.09 -10.68
N ARG A 10 -0.45 28.82 -9.38
CA ARG A 10 0.10 29.67 -8.31
C ARG A 10 1.62 29.53 -8.17
N LEU A 11 2.18 28.36 -8.47
CA LEU A 11 3.62 28.12 -8.51
C LEU A 11 4.24 28.82 -9.72
N LEU A 12 3.62 28.72 -10.89
CA LEU A 12 4.03 29.44 -12.12
C LEU A 12 4.05 30.96 -11.94
N VAL A 13 3.04 31.52 -11.28
CA VAL A 13 2.97 32.98 -11.01
C VAL A 13 4.05 33.39 -10.00
N LYS A 14 4.36 32.57 -8.98
CA LYS A 14 5.44 32.91 -8.04
C LYS A 14 6.82 32.81 -8.70
N VAL A 15 7.05 31.81 -9.53
CA VAL A 15 8.32 31.65 -10.28
C VAL A 15 8.48 32.80 -11.29
N SER A 16 7.43 33.20 -12.03
CA SER A 16 7.49 34.32 -12.97
C SER A 16 7.70 35.69 -12.28
N ALA A 17 7.10 35.90 -11.11
CA ALA A 17 7.31 37.10 -10.32
C ALA A 17 8.75 37.24 -9.78
N ILE A 18 9.36 36.12 -9.38
CA ILE A 18 10.77 36.09 -8.94
C ILE A 18 11.71 36.34 -10.12
N ILE A 19 11.43 35.78 -11.29
CA ILE A 19 12.23 35.97 -12.50
C ILE A 19 12.23 37.49 -12.92
N VAL A 20 11.09 38.14 -12.84
CA VAL A 20 10.97 39.58 -13.16
C VAL A 20 11.76 40.44 -12.17
N MET A 21 11.81 40.11 -10.89
CA MET A 21 12.53 40.88 -9.88
C MET A 21 14.07 40.77 -10.03
N ILE A 22 14.58 39.65 -10.51
CA ILE A 22 16.02 39.42 -10.72
C ILE A 22 16.52 40.12 -11.99
N SER A 23 15.72 40.26 -13.02
CA SER A 23 16.07 40.95 -14.27
C SER A 23 16.40 42.45 -14.06
N ILE A 24 15.91 43.07 -12.99
CA ILE A 24 16.13 44.47 -12.69
C ILE A 24 17.49 44.72 -11.99
N ILE A 25 18.05 43.75 -11.31
CA ILE A 25 19.33 43.90 -10.58
C ILE A 25 20.56 43.75 -11.49
N ALA A 26 20.41 43.09 -12.64
CA ALA A 26 21.51 42.79 -13.57
C ALA A 26 22.00 44.04 -14.38
N VAL A 27 21.28 45.16 -14.34
CA VAL A 27 21.59 46.34 -15.19
C VAL A 27 22.62 47.32 -14.59
N LEU A 28 23.05 47.13 -13.33
CA LEU A 28 23.84 48.16 -12.60
C LEU A 28 25.30 47.83 -12.30
N GLY A 29 25.92 46.81 -12.89
CA GLY A 29 27.31 46.42 -12.56
C GLY A 29 28.19 46.14 -13.75
N GLY A 30 28.64 47.18 -14.45
CA GLY A 30 29.72 47.05 -15.46
C GLY A 30 31.09 47.03 -14.85
N MET A 31 31.92 46.03 -15.16
CA MET A 31 33.36 46.16 -15.51
C MET A 31 33.87 44.77 -16.00
N GLU A 32 34.30 44.78 -17.25
CA GLU A 32 34.79 43.62 -17.98
C GLU A 32 36.21 43.24 -17.48
N ALA A 33 36.33 42.16 -16.77
CA ALA A 33 37.54 41.33 -16.79
C ALA A 33 37.17 40.11 -17.60
N LEU A 34 38.14 39.44 -18.27
CA LEU A 34 38.02 38.14 -18.98
C LEU A 34 37.53 37.04 -18.04
N THR A 35 36.35 37.17 -17.52
CA THR A 35 35.70 36.23 -16.62
C THR A 35 34.63 35.51 -17.42
N LEU A 36 34.55 34.21 -17.24
CA LEU A 36 33.44 33.41 -17.78
C LEU A 36 32.11 34.09 -17.48
N PRO A 37 31.19 34.11 -18.43
CA PRO A 37 29.90 34.74 -18.25
C PRO A 37 29.16 34.16 -17.04
N VAL A 38 28.56 35.07 -16.27
CA VAL A 38 27.77 34.65 -15.12
C VAL A 38 26.44 34.10 -15.63
N LYS A 39 26.12 32.89 -15.29
CA LYS A 39 24.87 32.19 -15.60
C LYS A 39 23.97 32.21 -14.38
N GLU A 40 22.67 32.32 -14.61
CA GLU A 40 21.66 32.17 -13.56
C GLU A 40 21.06 30.78 -13.62
N ILE A 41 20.96 30.15 -12.46
CA ILE A 41 20.33 28.84 -12.32
C ILE A 41 19.26 28.89 -11.22
N VAL A 42 18.15 28.21 -11.50
CA VAL A 42 17.08 27.95 -10.54
C VAL A 42 17.08 26.45 -10.27
N ILE A 43 17.39 26.08 -9.06
CA ILE A 43 17.45 24.68 -8.62
C ILE A 43 16.17 24.40 -7.82
N ASN A 44 15.37 23.45 -8.29
CA ASN A 44 14.24 22.91 -7.56
C ASN A 44 14.66 21.57 -6.95
N ASP A 45 15.05 21.59 -5.68
CA ASP A 45 15.42 20.41 -4.93
C ASP A 45 14.22 19.91 -4.11
N ASN A 46 13.52 18.95 -4.65
CA ASN A 46 12.34 18.32 -4.05
C ASN A 46 11.28 19.35 -3.57
N GLY A 47 11.06 20.41 -4.37
CA GLY A 47 10.14 21.51 -4.07
C GLY A 47 10.79 22.71 -3.37
N SER A 48 12.02 22.59 -2.87
CA SER A 48 12.81 23.73 -2.35
C SER A 48 13.47 24.48 -3.52
N ILE A 49 13.17 25.75 -3.68
CA ILE A 49 13.72 26.58 -4.76
C ILE A 49 14.95 27.33 -4.29
N ILE A 50 16.08 27.13 -4.97
CA ILE A 50 17.36 27.79 -4.73
C ILE A 50 17.75 28.53 -6.01
N ILE A 51 18.02 29.83 -5.91
CA ILE A 51 18.42 30.66 -7.05
C ILE A 51 19.85 31.08 -6.82
N VAL A 52 20.73 30.73 -7.74
CA VAL A 52 22.17 31.05 -7.64
C VAL A 52 22.70 31.58 -8.97
N LYS A 53 23.78 32.35 -8.84
CA LYS A 53 24.60 32.80 -9.99
C LYS A 53 25.91 32.03 -9.98
N THR A 54 26.26 31.45 -11.12
CA THR A 54 27.46 30.64 -11.25
C THR A 54 28.25 30.99 -12.51
N ARG A 55 29.55 30.66 -12.53
CA ARG A 55 30.40 30.66 -13.73
C ARG A 55 30.70 29.25 -14.21
N GLU A 56 30.17 28.25 -13.51
CA GLU A 56 30.37 26.85 -13.86
C GLU A 56 29.80 26.53 -15.24
N GLN A 57 30.35 25.48 -15.86
CA GLN A 57 30.00 25.13 -17.22
C GLN A 57 28.93 24.06 -17.32
N THR A 58 28.89 23.16 -16.34
CA THR A 58 27.97 22.02 -16.31
C THR A 58 27.01 22.09 -15.12
N VAL A 59 25.95 21.29 -15.20
CA VAL A 59 25.00 21.11 -14.10
C VAL A 59 25.72 20.55 -12.86
N GLU A 60 26.58 19.53 -13.05
CA GLU A 60 27.35 18.89 -11.97
C GLU A 60 28.23 19.89 -11.23
N ASP A 61 29.04 20.66 -11.97
CA ASP A 61 29.93 21.67 -11.38
C ASP A 61 29.14 22.71 -10.58
N ALA A 62 28.03 23.17 -11.13
CA ALA A 62 27.17 24.16 -10.45
C ALA A 62 26.53 23.61 -9.17
N LEU A 63 26.09 22.37 -9.15
CA LEU A 63 25.55 21.73 -7.96
C LEU A 63 26.63 21.53 -6.90
N ASN A 64 27.82 21.04 -7.30
CA ASN A 64 28.96 20.83 -6.41
C ASN A 64 29.44 22.16 -5.80
N ALA A 65 29.52 23.24 -6.58
CA ALA A 65 29.88 24.57 -6.11
C ALA A 65 28.90 25.13 -5.07
N ASN A 66 27.67 24.63 -5.07
CA ASN A 66 26.62 25.00 -4.10
C ASN A 66 26.41 23.96 -3.00
N ASN A 67 27.31 22.98 -2.86
CA ASN A 67 27.25 21.89 -1.88
C ASN A 67 25.99 21.02 -1.99
N ILE A 68 25.43 20.89 -3.21
CA ILE A 68 24.29 20.03 -3.49
C ILE A 68 24.78 18.69 -4.03
N THR A 69 24.77 17.68 -3.19
CA THR A 69 25.19 16.31 -3.57
C THR A 69 24.01 15.55 -4.17
N ILE A 70 24.23 14.89 -5.30
CA ILE A 70 23.27 14.00 -5.97
C ILE A 70 23.66 12.56 -5.66
N ARG A 71 22.71 11.76 -5.21
CA ARG A 71 22.88 10.31 -5.02
C ARG A 71 22.55 9.59 -6.32
N PRO A 72 23.11 8.38 -6.56
CA PRO A 72 22.80 7.59 -7.75
C PRO A 72 21.31 7.32 -7.98
N GLU A 73 20.52 7.27 -6.87
CA GLU A 73 19.09 6.98 -6.87
C GLU A 73 18.24 8.22 -7.11
N ASP A 74 18.81 9.44 -6.98
CA ASP A 74 18.06 10.69 -7.18
C ASP A 74 17.81 10.92 -8.68
N TYR A 75 16.62 11.41 -9.01
CA TYR A 75 16.32 11.87 -10.36
C TYR A 75 16.77 13.32 -10.53
N ILE A 76 17.45 13.59 -11.64
CA ILE A 76 17.88 14.93 -11.98
C ILE A 76 17.58 15.26 -13.46
N TYR A 77 17.14 16.47 -13.68
CA TYR A 77 16.96 17.04 -15.02
C TYR A 77 17.35 18.52 -15.02
N PRO A 78 18.13 19.00 -15.99
CA PRO A 78 18.86 18.23 -17.02
C PRO A 78 19.96 17.30 -16.45
N ALA A 79 20.55 16.45 -17.30
CA ALA A 79 21.61 15.54 -16.88
C ALA A 79 22.82 16.30 -16.31
N LEU A 80 23.61 15.64 -15.43
CA LEU A 80 24.75 16.24 -14.73
C LEU A 80 25.81 16.81 -15.68
N ASP A 81 26.05 16.16 -16.81
CA ASP A 81 27.02 16.55 -17.83
C ASP A 81 26.50 17.65 -18.79
N GLN A 82 25.22 18.03 -18.68
CA GLN A 82 24.61 19.06 -19.50
C GLN A 82 25.27 20.42 -19.24
N LYS A 83 25.63 21.10 -20.34
CA LYS A 83 26.18 22.45 -20.28
C LYS A 83 25.10 23.48 -19.97
N LEU A 84 25.43 24.38 -19.07
CA LEU A 84 24.58 25.52 -18.72
C LEU A 84 24.61 26.58 -19.82
N SER A 85 23.45 27.05 -20.25
CA SER A 85 23.29 28.05 -21.29
C SER A 85 23.56 29.45 -20.75
N GLU A 86 24.10 30.29 -21.63
CA GLU A 86 24.32 31.72 -21.37
C GLU A 86 23.11 32.54 -21.77
N GLY A 87 22.86 33.64 -21.06
CA GLY A 87 21.82 34.59 -21.42
C GLY A 87 20.38 34.15 -21.14
N ILE A 88 20.19 32.95 -20.61
CA ILE A 88 18.88 32.45 -20.15
C ILE A 88 19.00 31.89 -18.75
N THR A 89 17.89 31.80 -18.03
CA THR A 89 17.82 31.11 -16.75
C THR A 89 17.83 29.58 -16.98
N ASN A 90 18.78 28.89 -16.40
CA ASN A 90 18.84 27.43 -16.42
C ASN A 90 18.02 26.88 -15.26
N GLU A 91 17.12 25.94 -15.53
CA GLU A 91 16.33 25.27 -14.52
C GLU A 91 16.89 23.85 -14.28
N ILE A 92 17.13 23.53 -13.03
CA ILE A 92 17.57 22.21 -12.57
C ILE A 92 16.53 21.65 -11.62
N ILE A 93 16.00 20.48 -11.93
CA ILE A 93 15.00 19.77 -11.13
C ILE A 93 15.66 18.55 -10.51
N ILE A 94 15.58 18.44 -9.19
CA ILE A 94 16.06 17.30 -8.42
C ILE A 94 14.87 16.70 -7.68
N LYS A 95 14.62 15.39 -7.92
CA LYS A 95 13.69 14.61 -7.09
C LYS A 95 14.50 13.63 -6.27
N ARG A 96 14.45 13.78 -4.96
CA ARG A 96 15.19 12.92 -4.04
C ARG A 96 14.51 11.57 -3.91
N ALA A 97 15.26 10.49 -4.07
CA ALA A 97 14.76 9.16 -3.79
C ALA A 97 14.53 8.97 -2.30
N VAL A 98 13.34 8.53 -1.93
CA VAL A 98 12.89 8.31 -0.56
C VAL A 98 12.87 6.80 -0.28
N PRO A 99 13.62 6.29 0.70
CA PRO A 99 13.54 4.89 1.11
C PRO A 99 12.26 4.64 1.90
N VAL A 100 11.48 3.64 1.47
CA VAL A 100 10.26 3.18 2.13
C VAL A 100 10.33 1.66 2.27
N CYS A 101 9.95 1.14 3.43
CA CYS A 101 9.82 -0.29 3.67
C CYS A 101 8.34 -0.68 3.58
N ILE A 102 8.00 -1.65 2.73
CA ILE A 102 6.66 -2.16 2.52
C ILE A 102 6.62 -3.62 2.96
N TYR A 103 5.72 -3.95 3.88
CA TYR A 103 5.44 -5.31 4.28
C TYR A 103 4.06 -5.73 3.74
N VAL A 104 4.03 -6.69 2.83
CA VAL A 104 2.82 -7.16 2.15
C VAL A 104 2.94 -8.63 1.75
N ASP A 105 1.86 -9.40 1.87
CA ASP A 105 1.78 -10.81 1.47
C ASP A 105 2.90 -11.67 2.10
N GLY A 106 3.25 -11.38 3.36
CA GLY A 106 4.31 -12.06 4.10
C GLY A 106 5.74 -11.70 3.67
N GLN A 107 5.92 -10.69 2.80
CA GLN A 107 7.21 -10.25 2.29
C GLN A 107 7.50 -8.81 2.67
N GLN A 108 8.76 -8.54 3.02
CA GLN A 108 9.28 -7.19 3.15
C GLN A 108 9.95 -6.77 1.85
N ARG A 109 9.70 -5.53 1.43
CA ARG A 109 10.30 -4.90 0.27
C ARG A 109 10.82 -3.52 0.67
N ASP A 110 12.12 -3.32 0.55
CA ASP A 110 12.73 -2.00 0.72
C ASP A 110 12.83 -1.35 -0.65
N VAL A 111 12.11 -0.26 -0.84
CA VAL A 111 11.99 0.42 -2.13
C VAL A 111 12.53 1.84 -2.04
N LEU A 112 13.06 2.34 -3.14
CA LEU A 112 13.42 3.74 -3.35
C LEU A 112 12.42 4.33 -4.34
N THR A 113 11.77 5.43 -3.96
CA THR A 113 10.69 6.01 -4.75
C THR A 113 10.85 7.52 -4.87
N HIS A 114 10.28 8.10 -5.94
CA HIS A 114 10.14 9.54 -6.14
C HIS A 114 8.68 9.99 -5.98
N GLU A 115 7.81 9.06 -5.61
CA GLU A 115 6.42 9.39 -5.32
C GLU A 115 6.32 10.26 -4.06
N THR A 116 5.22 10.97 -3.93
CA THR A 116 5.02 11.92 -2.83
C THR A 116 4.00 11.44 -1.80
N THR A 117 3.22 10.42 -2.16
CA THR A 117 2.15 9.86 -1.32
C THR A 117 2.28 8.35 -1.19
N VAL A 118 1.68 7.79 -0.14
CA VAL A 118 1.59 6.33 0.06
C VAL A 118 0.90 5.66 -1.12
N ARG A 119 -0.18 6.24 -1.64
CA ARG A 119 -0.88 5.74 -2.83
C ARG A 119 0.07 5.57 -4.01
N GLY A 120 0.84 6.59 -4.34
CA GLY A 120 1.80 6.56 -5.45
C GLY A 120 2.84 5.45 -5.27
N VAL A 121 3.36 5.29 -4.04
CA VAL A 121 4.33 4.22 -3.73
C VAL A 121 3.73 2.83 -3.94
N LEU A 122 2.49 2.60 -3.50
CA LEU A 122 1.82 1.30 -3.67
C LEU A 122 1.55 1.01 -5.16
N GLU A 123 1.07 2.01 -5.91
CA GLU A 123 0.80 1.89 -7.36
C GLU A 123 2.09 1.61 -8.15
N GLU A 124 3.20 2.34 -7.87
CA GLU A 124 4.51 2.13 -8.48
C GLU A 124 5.00 0.69 -8.27
N ASN A 125 4.71 0.10 -7.11
CA ASN A 125 5.12 -1.26 -6.76
C ASN A 125 4.07 -2.33 -7.11
N ASN A 126 3.01 -1.98 -7.86
CA ASN A 126 1.90 -2.86 -8.26
C ASN A 126 1.19 -3.52 -7.06
N ILE A 127 1.04 -2.77 -5.97
CA ILE A 127 0.32 -3.22 -4.79
C ILE A 127 -1.08 -2.60 -4.79
N THR A 128 -2.09 -3.44 -4.96
CA THR A 128 -3.49 -3.04 -4.90
C THR A 128 -4.07 -3.37 -3.54
N LEU A 129 -4.85 -2.46 -2.96
CA LEU A 129 -5.65 -2.70 -1.77
C LEU A 129 -7.08 -3.06 -2.16
N ASN A 130 -7.62 -4.11 -1.55
CA ASN A 130 -9.04 -4.43 -1.60
C ASN A 130 -9.78 -3.61 -0.52
N ASP A 131 -11.11 -3.52 -0.63
CA ASP A 131 -11.93 -2.72 0.29
C ASP A 131 -11.81 -3.16 1.77
N SER A 132 -11.54 -4.44 2.00
CA SER A 132 -11.38 -5.00 3.34
C SER A 132 -9.94 -4.96 3.85
N ASP A 133 -8.95 -4.74 2.99
CA ASP A 133 -7.54 -4.71 3.38
C ASP A 133 -7.26 -3.53 4.31
N ARG A 134 -6.33 -3.72 5.24
CA ARG A 134 -5.95 -2.69 6.19
C ARG A 134 -4.53 -2.23 5.93
N LEU A 135 -4.36 -0.92 5.78
CA LEU A 135 -3.05 -0.27 5.71
C LEU A 135 -2.66 0.22 7.10
N GLU A 136 -1.50 -0.19 7.56
CA GLU A 136 -0.90 0.23 8.83
C GLU A 136 0.36 1.06 8.57
N GLY A 137 0.63 2.03 9.45
CA GLY A 137 1.78 2.93 9.38
C GLY A 137 1.45 4.31 8.84
N ALA A 138 0.44 4.44 7.97
CA ALA A 138 -0.03 5.72 7.44
C ALA A 138 -1.39 5.58 6.74
N GLY A 139 -2.02 6.71 6.43
CA GLY A 139 -3.16 6.78 5.51
C GLY A 139 -2.73 6.66 4.05
N ILE A 140 -3.64 6.25 3.19
CA ILE A 140 -3.35 6.01 1.76
C ILE A 140 -2.92 7.29 1.03
N ASP A 141 -3.41 8.45 1.44
CA ASP A 141 -3.10 9.75 0.83
C ASP A 141 -2.07 10.57 1.64
N ASP A 142 -1.50 9.97 2.70
CA ASP A 142 -0.48 10.62 3.49
C ASP A 142 0.82 10.82 2.69
N PRO A 143 1.56 11.92 2.96
CA PRO A 143 2.87 12.13 2.36
C PRO A 143 3.88 11.11 2.89
N ILE A 144 4.77 10.64 2.02
CA ILE A 144 5.86 9.75 2.42
C ILE A 144 7.03 10.53 3.04
N PHE A 145 7.80 9.84 3.87
CA PHE A 145 9.05 10.34 4.43
C PHE A 145 10.12 9.23 4.49
N PRO A 146 11.40 9.60 4.53
CA PRO A 146 12.50 8.61 4.57
C PRO A 146 12.40 7.66 5.76
N GLY A 147 12.46 6.36 5.49
CA GLY A 147 12.38 5.30 6.50
C GLY A 147 10.95 4.96 6.93
N MET A 148 9.94 5.43 6.21
CA MET A 148 8.54 5.06 6.46
C MET A 148 8.36 3.55 6.33
N ASN A 149 7.58 2.97 7.26
CA ASN A 149 7.20 1.57 7.24
C ASN A 149 5.70 1.46 6.96
N LEU A 150 5.35 0.77 5.91
CA LEU A 150 3.98 0.49 5.49
C LEU A 150 3.70 -1.00 5.65
N ARG A 151 2.61 -1.37 6.29
CA ARG A 151 2.17 -2.76 6.35
C ARG A 151 0.77 -2.88 5.77
N ILE A 152 0.62 -3.76 4.81
CA ILE A 152 -0.66 -4.14 4.24
C ILE A 152 -1.08 -5.47 4.86
N VAL A 153 -2.18 -5.46 5.60
CA VAL A 153 -2.82 -6.65 6.16
C VAL A 153 -3.92 -7.09 5.20
N ARG A 154 -3.78 -8.27 4.62
CA ARG A 154 -4.80 -8.85 3.74
C ARG A 154 -5.95 -9.38 4.57
N VAL A 155 -7.16 -8.87 4.33
CA VAL A 155 -8.37 -9.28 5.08
C VAL A 155 -9.33 -10.01 4.15
N VAL A 156 -9.68 -11.24 4.52
CA VAL A 156 -10.66 -12.06 3.78
C VAL A 156 -11.77 -12.47 4.72
N GLU A 157 -13.01 -12.06 4.41
CA GLU A 157 -14.21 -12.51 5.07
C GLU A 157 -14.92 -13.55 4.19
N THR A 158 -15.31 -14.69 4.78
CA THR A 158 -16.03 -15.74 4.08
C THR A 158 -16.95 -16.51 5.02
N LEU A 159 -17.84 -17.32 4.43
CA LEU A 159 -18.72 -18.24 5.17
C LEU A 159 -18.19 -19.66 5.02
N ILE A 160 -18.13 -20.39 6.13
CA ILE A 160 -17.81 -21.81 6.15
C ILE A 160 -18.92 -22.60 6.82
N THR A 161 -19.16 -23.82 6.34
CA THR A 161 -20.14 -24.74 6.93
C THR A 161 -19.40 -25.91 7.59
N GLU A 162 -19.73 -26.19 8.86
CA GLU A 162 -19.27 -27.36 9.58
C GLU A 162 -20.47 -28.25 9.92
N SER A 163 -20.32 -29.56 9.79
CA SER A 163 -21.36 -30.54 10.10
C SER A 163 -20.99 -31.35 11.33
N GLU A 164 -21.99 -31.62 12.17
CA GLU A 164 -21.89 -32.46 13.34
C GLU A 164 -22.94 -33.55 13.29
N THR A 165 -22.60 -34.75 13.72
CA THR A 165 -23.56 -35.87 13.85
C THR A 165 -24.36 -35.72 15.14
N ILE A 166 -25.68 -35.90 15.03
CA ILE A 166 -26.58 -35.99 16.19
C ILE A 166 -26.82 -37.44 16.49
N SER A 167 -26.36 -37.91 17.63
CA SER A 167 -26.55 -39.29 18.06
C SER A 167 -28.04 -39.62 18.26
N TYR A 168 -28.44 -40.84 17.92
CA TYR A 168 -29.78 -41.31 18.21
C TYR A 168 -29.84 -41.95 19.63
N ASN A 169 -31.05 -41.98 20.21
CA ASN A 169 -31.31 -42.70 21.45
C ASN A 169 -31.77 -44.12 21.19
N VAL A 170 -31.51 -45.03 22.17
CA VAL A 170 -32.05 -46.40 22.18
C VAL A 170 -33.28 -46.43 23.06
N GLU A 171 -34.44 -46.72 22.46
CA GLU A 171 -35.70 -46.88 23.14
C GLU A 171 -35.97 -48.36 23.34
N ARG A 172 -36.19 -48.78 24.59
CA ARG A 172 -36.48 -50.18 24.96
C ARG A 172 -37.96 -50.28 25.35
N ARG A 173 -38.66 -51.23 24.73
CA ARG A 173 -40.11 -51.45 24.95
C ARG A 173 -40.37 -52.90 25.37
N PRO A 174 -41.17 -53.17 26.46
CA PRO A 174 -41.51 -54.52 26.80
C PRO A 174 -42.48 -55.10 25.75
N ASN A 175 -42.32 -56.40 25.46
CA ASN A 175 -43.16 -57.15 24.54
C ASN A 175 -43.49 -58.56 25.11
N ASN A 176 -44.65 -58.71 25.68
CA ASN A 176 -45.11 -59.94 26.30
C ASN A 176 -45.23 -61.14 25.37
N ARG A 177 -44.93 -60.98 24.04
CA ARG A 177 -44.88 -62.07 23.08
C ARG A 177 -43.46 -62.61 22.88
N LEU A 178 -42.45 -62.05 23.55
CA LEU A 178 -41.10 -62.52 23.53
C LEU A 178 -40.84 -63.30 24.84
N ASP A 179 -40.02 -64.36 24.74
CA ASP A 179 -39.58 -65.13 25.90
C ASP A 179 -38.67 -64.25 26.77
N GLN A 180 -38.65 -64.52 28.05
CA GLN A 180 -37.86 -63.76 29.02
C GLN A 180 -36.37 -63.77 28.64
N GLY A 181 -35.75 -62.57 28.57
CA GLY A 181 -34.34 -62.37 28.19
C GLY A 181 -34.07 -62.32 26.69
N VAL A 182 -35.12 -62.45 25.84
CA VAL A 182 -34.99 -62.31 24.40
C VAL A 182 -35.17 -60.84 24.02
N GLU A 183 -34.27 -60.34 23.17
CA GLU A 183 -34.35 -58.97 22.61
C GLU A 183 -34.50 -59.03 21.08
N ARG A 184 -35.28 -58.10 20.54
CA ARG A 184 -35.50 -57.96 19.10
C ARG A 184 -35.38 -56.49 18.70
N THR A 185 -34.48 -56.16 17.78
CA THR A 185 -34.44 -54.83 17.18
C THR A 185 -35.61 -54.68 16.22
N VAL A 186 -36.48 -53.72 16.50
CA VAL A 186 -37.66 -53.41 15.66
C VAL A 186 -37.34 -52.30 14.66
N ARG A 187 -36.47 -51.36 15.04
CA ARG A 187 -35.99 -50.29 14.18
C ARG A 187 -34.53 -49.99 14.49
N GLU A 188 -33.68 -49.96 13.47
CA GLU A 188 -32.29 -49.53 13.61
C GLU A 188 -32.25 -48.03 13.82
N GLY A 189 -31.30 -47.56 14.63
CA GLY A 189 -31.02 -46.16 14.80
C GLY A 189 -30.30 -45.57 13.58
N LYS A 190 -30.56 -44.30 13.32
CA LYS A 190 -29.80 -43.55 12.33
C LYS A 190 -29.40 -42.21 12.92
N GLU A 191 -28.14 -41.85 12.79
CA GLU A 191 -27.64 -40.53 13.22
C GLU A 191 -28.27 -39.45 12.41
N GLY A 192 -28.50 -38.28 13.04
CA GLY A 192 -28.88 -37.04 12.39
C GLY A 192 -27.65 -36.23 12.00
N ILE A 193 -27.89 -35.16 11.31
CA ILE A 193 -26.86 -34.20 10.89
C ILE A 193 -27.33 -32.81 11.27
N ARG A 194 -26.47 -32.07 11.97
CA ARG A 194 -26.59 -30.67 12.26
C ARG A 194 -25.52 -29.92 11.51
N GLU A 195 -25.85 -28.78 10.96
CA GLU A 195 -24.91 -27.90 10.27
C GLU A 195 -24.85 -26.55 10.99
N TYR A 196 -23.63 -26.03 11.09
CA TYR A 196 -23.29 -24.74 11.61
C TYR A 196 -22.71 -23.89 10.48
N LEU A 197 -23.31 -22.73 10.21
CA LEU A 197 -22.77 -21.76 9.29
C LEU A 197 -22.00 -20.72 10.10
N TYR A 198 -20.72 -20.56 9.83
CA TYR A 198 -19.86 -19.60 10.48
C TYR A 198 -19.44 -18.49 9.50
N ARG A 199 -19.42 -17.27 9.98
CA ARG A 199 -18.67 -16.17 9.37
C ARG A 199 -17.25 -16.22 9.91
N VAL A 200 -16.25 -16.26 9.03
CA VAL A 200 -14.83 -16.30 9.41
C VAL A 200 -14.09 -15.16 8.75
N VAL A 201 -13.18 -14.56 9.50
CA VAL A 201 -12.28 -13.52 9.03
C VAL A 201 -10.85 -14.00 9.17
N TYR A 202 -10.11 -13.90 8.08
CA TYR A 202 -8.68 -14.18 8.03
C TYR A 202 -7.92 -12.87 7.84
N GLU A 203 -6.83 -12.68 8.60
CA GLU A 203 -5.84 -11.63 8.39
C GLU A 203 -4.51 -12.29 8.01
N ASP A 204 -3.93 -11.88 6.88
CA ASP A 204 -2.71 -12.49 6.32
C ASP A 204 -2.77 -14.04 6.27
N GLY A 205 -3.96 -14.59 5.99
CA GLY A 205 -4.20 -16.04 5.95
C GLY A 205 -4.40 -16.71 7.33
N VAL A 206 -4.33 -15.97 8.43
CA VAL A 206 -4.56 -16.47 9.78
C VAL A 206 -5.99 -16.20 10.21
N LEU A 207 -6.69 -17.21 10.71
CA LEU A 207 -8.05 -17.06 11.25
C LEU A 207 -8.02 -16.19 12.52
N VAL A 208 -8.70 -15.03 12.47
CA VAL A 208 -8.79 -14.10 13.60
C VAL A 208 -10.17 -14.05 14.24
N THR A 209 -11.22 -14.34 13.45
CA THR A 209 -12.60 -14.34 13.94
C THR A 209 -13.36 -15.51 13.36
N LYS A 210 -14.18 -16.18 14.21
CA LYS A 210 -15.13 -17.22 13.82
C LYS A 210 -16.43 -17.00 14.60
N GLU A 211 -17.48 -16.57 13.92
CA GLU A 211 -18.78 -16.27 14.51
C GLU A 211 -19.84 -17.21 13.96
N LEU A 212 -20.66 -17.79 14.83
CA LEU A 212 -21.81 -18.60 14.42
C LEU A 212 -22.90 -17.66 13.86
N VAL A 213 -23.24 -17.86 12.60
CA VAL A 213 -24.31 -17.13 11.91
C VAL A 213 -25.63 -17.89 12.00
N GLN A 214 -25.60 -19.20 11.79
CA GLN A 214 -26.78 -20.04 11.73
C GLN A 214 -26.46 -21.47 12.20
N GLU A 215 -27.43 -22.07 12.89
CA GLU A 215 -27.46 -23.51 13.22
C GLU A 215 -28.73 -24.10 12.60
N SER A 216 -28.60 -25.27 11.95
CA SER A 216 -29.74 -25.96 11.33
C SER A 216 -29.60 -27.48 11.48
N VAL A 217 -30.74 -28.16 11.73
CA VAL A 217 -30.80 -29.61 11.70
C VAL A 217 -31.19 -30.05 10.29
N VAL A 218 -30.22 -30.53 9.54
CA VAL A 218 -30.41 -31.03 8.17
C VAL A 218 -31.14 -32.37 8.16
N SER A 219 -30.81 -33.25 9.12
CA SER A 219 -31.46 -34.54 9.28
C SER A 219 -31.64 -34.81 10.78
N ALA A 220 -32.86 -35.04 11.23
CA ALA A 220 -33.11 -35.45 12.60
C ALA A 220 -32.66 -36.91 12.83
N PRO A 221 -32.13 -37.26 14.01
CA PRO A 221 -31.79 -38.63 14.32
C PRO A 221 -33.05 -39.51 14.40
N ILE A 222 -32.91 -40.79 14.00
CA ILE A 222 -33.96 -41.81 14.15
C ILE A 222 -33.56 -42.75 15.29
N ASN A 223 -34.36 -42.81 16.35
CA ASN A 223 -34.06 -43.65 17.50
C ASN A 223 -34.12 -45.14 17.13
N LYS A 224 -33.17 -45.91 17.69
CA LYS A 224 -33.21 -47.36 17.68
C LYS A 224 -34.32 -47.85 18.64
N ILE A 225 -35.12 -48.83 18.19
CA ILE A 225 -36.15 -49.43 19.04
C ILE A 225 -35.81 -50.89 19.23
N ILE A 226 -35.69 -51.33 20.48
CA ILE A 226 -35.47 -52.68 20.92
C ILE A 226 -36.65 -53.11 21.76
N GLU A 227 -37.31 -54.23 21.39
CA GLU A 227 -38.31 -54.90 22.22
C GLU A 227 -37.62 -56.01 23.03
N TYR A 228 -38.04 -56.18 24.29
CA TYR A 228 -37.54 -57.24 25.17
C TYR A 228 -38.70 -57.96 25.88
N GLY A 229 -38.49 -59.27 26.16
CA GLY A 229 -39.41 -60.11 26.94
C GLY A 229 -39.12 -60.17 28.39
#